data_76de066c1f342ccea23707f2f0caa80c
#
_entry.id   76de066c1f342ccea23707f2f0caa80c
#
_cell.length_a   1.000
_cell.length_b   1.000
_cell.length_c   1.000
_cell.angle_alpha   90.00
_cell.angle_beta   90.00
_cell.angle_gamma   90.00
#
_symmetry.space_group_name_H-M   'P 1'
#
loop_
_entity.id
_entity.type
_entity.pdbx_description
1 polymer ?
#
loop_
_entity_poly.entity_id
_entity_poly.type
_entity_poly.pdbx_seq_one_letter_code
_entity_poly.pdbx_strand_id
1 'polypeptide(L)'
;MHDIPMSEVTPEFARCWQAAGMHIERAAGGQLNAWLRAHLNPPFLEHLSFRLGNQLFFLRVEDEEGQIEGPGSLQGLLSVADGCKGHACLMPMRKRGGEWGAALPGWGLQDARSKKLIDPPAQITDQKIEMTDWELQDFAVQVVREQIEKEGHELMSWQANPGVDPSVWFVGNDGPEWVIVRTARYPQKDAELPGNWRTVAESCSRMSKRGNFASVSVACMQTISEGGGLYRGYPLVTNYAGLQPIHKMGRAA
;
A
#
# COMPACT_ATOMS: atom_id res chain seq x y z
N MET A 1 -14.09 -0.73 14.82
CA MET A 1 -12.72 -0.23 15.02
C MET A 1 -11.91 -1.45 15.43
N HIS A 2 -11.09 -1.98 14.55
CA HIS A 2 -10.17 -3.03 14.94
C HIS A 2 -8.98 -2.30 15.56
N ASP A 3 -8.74 -2.51 16.86
CA ASP A 3 -7.48 -2.14 17.48
C ASP A 3 -6.41 -3.00 16.77
N ILE A 4 -5.72 -2.39 15.83
CA ILE A 4 -4.49 -2.97 15.31
C ILE A 4 -3.46 -2.72 16.39
N PRO A 5 -2.97 -3.75 17.11
CA PRO A 5 -1.88 -3.55 18.04
C PRO A 5 -0.71 -3.00 17.24
N MET A 6 -0.42 -1.71 17.42
CA MET A 6 0.81 -1.11 16.94
C MET A 6 1.93 -1.71 17.77
N SER A 7 2.48 -2.84 17.32
CA SER A 7 3.73 -3.33 17.89
C SER A 7 4.77 -2.24 17.65
N GLU A 8 5.35 -1.72 18.74
CA GLU A 8 6.44 -0.76 18.62
C GLU A 8 7.57 -1.41 17.83
N VAL A 9 7.80 -0.88 16.64
CA VAL A 9 8.88 -1.35 15.79
C VAL A 9 10.19 -0.97 16.45
N THR A 10 10.96 -1.97 16.87
CA THR A 10 12.24 -1.74 17.50
C THR A 10 13.23 -1.08 16.53
N PRO A 11 14.19 -0.26 17.02
CA PRO A 11 15.26 0.28 16.18
C PRO A 11 16.06 -0.81 15.44
N GLU A 12 16.14 -2.00 16.01
CA GLU A 12 16.80 -3.13 15.39
C GLU A 12 16.00 -3.67 14.21
N PHE A 13 14.69 -3.80 14.35
CA PHE A 13 13.82 -4.18 13.21
C PHE A 13 13.87 -3.13 12.10
N ALA A 14 13.91 -1.85 12.46
CA ALA A 14 14.06 -0.76 11.49
C ALA A 14 15.32 -0.93 10.62
N ARG A 15 16.46 -1.26 11.23
CA ARG A 15 17.70 -1.54 10.50
C ARG A 15 17.59 -2.79 9.62
N CYS A 16 16.97 -3.85 10.11
CA CYS A 16 16.70 -5.06 9.35
C CYS A 16 15.84 -4.77 8.11
N TRP A 17 14.75 -4.02 8.29
CA TRP A 17 13.85 -3.60 7.23
C TRP A 17 14.54 -2.76 6.14
N GLN A 18 15.31 -1.75 6.57
CA GLN A 18 16.08 -0.92 5.64
C GLN A 18 17.09 -1.74 4.84
N ALA A 19 17.80 -2.65 5.51
CA ALA A 19 18.74 -3.56 4.84
C ALA A 19 18.05 -4.47 3.82
N ALA A 20 16.84 -4.96 4.14
CA ALA A 20 16.02 -5.74 3.22
C ALA A 20 15.65 -4.94 1.97
N GLY A 21 15.13 -3.72 2.14
CA GLY A 21 14.79 -2.83 1.02
C GLY A 21 16.01 -2.50 0.15
N MET A 22 17.14 -2.16 0.75
CA MET A 22 18.38 -1.89 0.02
C MET A 22 18.91 -3.13 -0.72
N HIS A 23 18.68 -4.33 -0.19
CA HIS A 23 19.03 -5.56 -0.90
C HIS A 23 18.19 -5.75 -2.16
N ILE A 24 16.88 -5.54 -2.07
CA ILE A 24 15.97 -5.61 -3.22
C ILE A 24 16.35 -4.58 -4.29
N GLU A 25 16.64 -3.33 -3.92
CA GLU A 25 17.08 -2.31 -4.87
C GLU A 25 18.38 -2.71 -5.60
N ARG A 26 19.35 -3.24 -4.86
CA ARG A 26 20.60 -3.74 -5.46
C ARG A 26 20.34 -4.91 -6.41
N ALA A 27 19.48 -5.85 -6.03
CA ALA A 27 19.13 -6.99 -6.86
C ALA A 27 18.38 -6.56 -8.14
N ALA A 28 17.61 -5.47 -8.06
CA ALA A 28 16.95 -4.85 -9.22
C ALA A 28 17.90 -4.08 -10.15
N GLY A 29 19.18 -3.96 -9.82
CA GLY A 29 20.17 -3.24 -10.62
C GLY A 29 20.19 -1.73 -10.39
N GLY A 30 19.58 -1.24 -9.32
CA GLY A 30 19.53 0.17 -8.95
C GLY A 30 18.26 0.52 -8.19
N GLN A 31 17.92 1.80 -8.17
CA GLN A 31 16.73 2.26 -7.47
C GLN A 31 15.46 1.65 -8.07
N LEU A 32 14.63 1.09 -7.22
CA LEU A 32 13.36 0.49 -7.61
C LEU A 32 12.29 1.58 -7.69
N ASN A 33 11.94 1.99 -8.91
CA ASN A 33 10.98 3.07 -9.15
C ASN A 33 9.51 2.66 -8.92
N ALA A 34 9.27 1.44 -8.46
CA ALA A 34 7.92 0.88 -8.33
C ALA A 34 7.68 0.21 -6.97
N TRP A 35 8.21 0.81 -5.89
CA TRP A 35 7.72 0.52 -4.55
C TRP A 35 6.23 0.89 -4.48
N LEU A 36 5.39 -0.02 -3.96
CA LEU A 36 3.96 0.22 -3.85
C LEU A 36 3.61 0.85 -2.51
N ARG A 37 3.88 0.15 -1.41
CA ARG A 37 3.57 0.61 -0.06
C ARG A 37 4.80 0.74 0.83
N ALA A 38 5.97 0.57 0.26
CA ALA A 38 7.16 0.51 1.05
C ALA A 38 7.65 1.89 1.46
N HIS A 39 7.74 2.10 2.75
CA HIS A 39 8.59 3.12 3.31
C HIS A 39 9.82 2.45 3.92
N LEU A 40 11.01 2.89 3.51
CA LEU A 40 12.26 2.44 4.14
C LEU A 40 12.46 3.10 5.52
N ASN A 41 11.69 4.15 5.80
CA ASN A 41 11.66 4.86 7.07
C ASN A 41 10.28 4.69 7.77
N PRO A 42 10.22 4.87 9.10
CA PRO A 42 8.94 4.84 9.82
C PRO A 42 7.91 5.85 9.29
N PRO A 43 6.61 5.56 9.41
CA PRO A 43 6.04 4.35 9.98
C PRO A 43 6.14 3.16 9.03
N PHE A 44 6.61 2.01 9.57
CA PHE A 44 6.72 0.78 8.79
C PHE A 44 5.35 0.14 8.60
N LEU A 45 5.13 -0.38 7.40
CA LEU A 45 3.97 -1.19 7.08
C LEU A 45 4.22 -2.66 7.47
N GLU A 46 3.16 -3.45 7.48
CA GLU A 46 3.25 -4.88 7.81
C GLU A 46 4.15 -5.66 6.83
N HIS A 47 4.35 -5.16 5.63
CA HIS A 47 5.17 -5.78 4.60
C HIS A 47 5.73 -4.74 3.62
N LEU A 48 6.88 -5.05 3.04
CA LEU A 48 7.38 -4.36 1.85
C LEU A 48 6.61 -4.84 0.63
N SER A 49 6.44 -3.98 -0.36
CA SER A 49 5.84 -4.40 -1.63
C SER A 49 6.41 -3.62 -2.81
N PHE A 50 6.65 -4.32 -3.90
CA PHE A 50 7.14 -3.72 -5.13
C PHE A 50 6.53 -4.36 -6.37
N ARG A 51 6.60 -3.64 -7.48
CA ARG A 51 6.26 -4.14 -8.80
C ARG A 51 7.52 -4.30 -9.64
N LEU A 52 7.59 -5.42 -10.35
CA LEU A 52 8.60 -5.65 -11.39
C LEU A 52 7.89 -6.14 -12.66
N GLY A 53 7.98 -5.35 -13.73
CA GLY A 53 7.19 -5.60 -14.93
C GLY A 53 5.68 -5.61 -14.64
N ASN A 54 5.00 -6.70 -14.98
CA ASN A 54 3.58 -6.92 -14.71
C ASN A 54 3.29 -7.73 -13.43
N GLN A 55 4.31 -7.98 -12.59
CA GLN A 55 4.20 -8.79 -11.39
C GLN A 55 4.30 -7.94 -10.11
N LEU A 56 3.57 -8.37 -9.07
CA LEU A 56 3.57 -7.76 -7.75
C LEU A 56 4.17 -8.72 -6.73
N PHE A 57 5.01 -8.18 -5.85
CA PHE A 57 5.67 -8.93 -4.79
C PHE A 57 5.40 -8.25 -3.46
N PHE A 58 4.88 -9.03 -2.51
CA PHE A 58 4.62 -8.61 -1.13
C PHE A 58 5.55 -9.40 -0.23
N LEU A 59 6.35 -8.70 0.58
CA LEU A 59 7.44 -9.30 1.33
C LEU A 59 7.27 -9.09 2.83
N ARG A 60 7.28 -10.17 3.58
CA ARG A 60 7.49 -10.12 5.03
C ARG A 60 8.98 -10.26 5.31
N VAL A 61 9.54 -9.25 5.96
CA VAL A 61 10.92 -9.28 6.44
C VAL A 61 10.94 -10.04 7.76
N GLU A 62 11.78 -11.06 7.87
CA GLU A 62 11.87 -11.93 9.04
C GLU A 62 13.32 -12.06 9.48
N ASP A 63 13.55 -12.05 10.78
CA ASP A 63 14.84 -12.47 11.33
C ASP A 63 14.92 -13.99 11.29
N GLU A 64 15.94 -14.53 10.61
CA GLU A 64 16.15 -15.98 10.50
C GLU A 64 16.35 -16.66 11.87
N GLU A 65 16.91 -15.94 12.84
CA GLU A 65 17.14 -16.43 14.21
C GLU A 65 15.92 -16.20 15.13
N GLY A 66 14.91 -15.46 14.67
CA GLY A 66 13.68 -15.19 15.41
C GLY A 66 13.88 -14.32 16.67
N GLN A 67 14.96 -13.55 16.75
CA GLN A 67 15.25 -12.70 17.91
C GLN A 67 14.51 -11.38 17.88
N ILE A 68 14.13 -10.91 16.68
CA ILE A 68 13.34 -9.70 16.49
C ILE A 68 12.07 -10.02 15.69
N GLU A 69 10.97 -9.44 16.12
CA GLU A 69 9.69 -9.59 15.46
C GLU A 69 9.28 -8.28 14.78
N GLY A 70 8.81 -8.40 13.53
CA GLY A 70 8.30 -7.29 12.76
C GLY A 70 6.78 -7.19 12.84
N PRO A 71 6.20 -6.07 12.39
CA PRO A 71 4.77 -5.88 12.35
C PRO A 71 4.10 -6.85 11.37
N GLY A 72 2.81 -7.07 11.57
CA GLY A 72 1.96 -7.86 10.71
C GLY A 72 2.10 -9.37 10.88
N SER A 73 1.24 -10.10 10.20
CA SER A 73 1.17 -11.56 10.28
C SER A 73 1.39 -12.21 8.91
N LEU A 74 1.80 -13.48 8.91
CA LEU A 74 1.87 -14.27 7.67
C LEU A 74 0.49 -14.34 6.99
N GLN A 75 -0.59 -14.46 7.76
CA GLN A 75 -1.94 -14.48 7.21
C GLN A 75 -2.30 -13.16 6.53
N GLY A 76 -1.91 -12.02 7.10
CA GLY A 76 -2.09 -10.69 6.50
C GLY A 76 -1.34 -10.58 5.16
N LEU A 77 -0.07 -11.02 5.11
CA LEU A 77 0.72 -11.08 3.87
C LEU A 77 0.02 -11.92 2.80
N LEU A 78 -0.43 -13.13 3.15
CA LEU A 78 -1.11 -14.03 2.22
C LEU A 78 -2.42 -13.42 1.69
N SER A 79 -3.21 -12.80 2.58
CA SER A 79 -4.48 -12.17 2.23
C SER A 79 -4.30 -11.02 1.23
N VAL A 80 -3.33 -10.13 1.45
CA VAL A 80 -3.08 -9.01 0.54
C VAL A 80 -2.51 -9.49 -0.79
N ALA A 81 -1.59 -10.44 -0.78
CA ALA A 81 -1.03 -10.99 -2.02
C ALA A 81 -2.10 -11.68 -2.87
N ASP A 82 -2.99 -12.47 -2.25
CA ASP A 82 -4.11 -13.12 -2.94
C ASP A 82 -5.11 -12.09 -3.49
N GLY A 83 -5.47 -11.08 -2.69
CA GLY A 83 -6.37 -10.00 -3.10
C GLY A 83 -5.84 -9.20 -4.28
N CYS A 84 -4.51 -9.03 -4.35
CA CYS A 84 -3.83 -8.36 -5.44
C CYS A 84 -3.37 -9.31 -6.56
N LYS A 85 -3.63 -10.62 -6.48
CA LYS A 85 -3.07 -11.61 -7.42
C LYS A 85 -1.55 -11.42 -7.61
N GLY A 86 -0.84 -11.31 -6.49
CA GLY A 86 0.60 -11.11 -6.41
C GLY A 86 1.30 -12.27 -5.74
N HIS A 87 2.62 -12.18 -5.62
CA HIS A 87 3.47 -13.17 -4.97
C HIS A 87 3.64 -12.82 -3.49
N ALA A 88 3.27 -13.75 -2.60
CA ALA A 88 3.57 -13.64 -1.17
C ALA A 88 4.97 -14.21 -0.92
N CYS A 89 5.88 -13.37 -0.43
CA CYS A 89 7.28 -13.72 -0.24
C CYS A 89 7.69 -13.55 1.23
N LEU A 90 8.57 -14.41 1.70
CA LEU A 90 9.36 -14.19 2.89
C LEU A 90 10.76 -13.75 2.50
N MET A 91 11.31 -12.83 3.26
CA MET A 91 12.67 -12.36 3.14
C MET A 91 13.41 -12.59 4.46
N PRO A 92 14.01 -13.81 4.63
CA PRO A 92 14.81 -14.08 5.81
C PRO A 92 16.06 -13.22 5.80
N MET A 93 16.29 -12.54 6.90
CA MET A 93 17.45 -11.69 7.12
C MET A 93 18.33 -12.31 8.22
N ARG A 94 19.63 -12.15 8.09
CA ARG A 94 20.61 -12.62 9.08
C ARG A 94 21.56 -11.50 9.46
N LYS A 95 21.84 -11.40 10.75
CA LYS A 95 22.82 -10.44 11.26
C LYS A 95 24.23 -11.07 11.32
N ARG A 96 25.19 -10.43 10.67
CA ARG A 96 26.61 -10.84 10.70
C ARG A 96 27.50 -9.64 10.97
N GLY A 97 28.35 -9.74 11.99
CA GLY A 97 29.27 -8.67 12.33
C GLY A 97 28.57 -7.34 12.70
N GLY A 98 27.32 -7.40 13.16
CA GLY A 98 26.51 -6.21 13.48
C GLY A 98 25.66 -5.68 12.33
N GLU A 99 25.82 -6.18 11.12
CA GLU A 99 25.08 -5.76 9.93
C GLU A 99 24.04 -6.80 9.48
N TRP A 100 22.89 -6.30 9.02
CA TRP A 100 21.81 -7.11 8.45
C TRP A 100 22.05 -7.35 6.96
N GLY A 101 21.82 -8.61 6.53
CA GLY A 101 21.87 -9.01 5.13
C GLY A 101 20.88 -10.11 4.82
N ALA A 102 20.53 -10.28 3.55
CA ALA A 102 19.67 -11.38 3.13
C ALA A 102 20.32 -12.73 3.47
N ALA A 103 19.56 -13.66 4.07
CA ALA A 103 20.03 -14.98 4.41
C ALA A 103 20.05 -15.93 3.20
N LEU A 104 19.21 -15.65 2.20
CA LEU A 104 19.10 -16.43 0.97
C LEU A 104 19.84 -15.75 -0.19
N PRO A 105 20.31 -16.54 -1.18
CA PRO A 105 21.00 -16.00 -2.36
C PRO A 105 20.05 -15.24 -3.31
N GLY A 106 20.64 -14.53 -4.27
CA GLY A 106 19.93 -13.82 -5.31
C GLY A 106 19.10 -12.66 -4.75
N TRP A 107 17.81 -12.66 -4.99
CA TRP A 107 16.88 -11.65 -4.46
C TRP A 107 16.59 -11.78 -2.97
N GLY A 108 17.11 -12.81 -2.31
CA GLY A 108 16.84 -13.05 -0.89
C GLY A 108 15.41 -13.50 -0.59
N LEU A 109 14.64 -13.87 -1.59
CA LEU A 109 13.21 -14.14 -1.49
C LEU A 109 12.89 -15.62 -1.60
N GLN A 110 11.92 -16.06 -0.80
CA GLN A 110 11.27 -17.36 -0.94
C GLN A 110 9.75 -17.21 -0.92
N ASP A 111 9.06 -18.07 -1.67
CA ASP A 111 7.60 -18.15 -1.64
C ASP A 111 7.10 -18.49 -0.23
N ALA A 112 6.12 -17.74 0.25
CA ALA A 112 5.67 -17.85 1.62
C ALA A 112 5.01 -19.20 1.95
N ARG A 113 4.46 -19.89 0.96
CA ARG A 113 3.77 -21.18 1.10
C ARG A 113 4.73 -22.36 0.88
N SER A 114 5.38 -22.38 -0.29
CA SER A 114 6.23 -23.51 -0.71
C SER A 114 7.67 -23.44 -0.21
N LYS A 115 8.11 -22.30 0.30
CA LYS A 115 9.49 -22.01 0.72
C LYS A 115 10.54 -22.14 -0.40
N LYS A 116 10.12 -22.22 -1.66
CA LYS A 116 11.02 -22.23 -2.81
C LYS A 116 11.55 -20.83 -3.07
N LEU A 117 12.79 -20.72 -3.52
CA LEU A 117 13.39 -19.45 -3.93
C LEU A 117 12.57 -18.82 -5.04
N ILE A 118 12.39 -17.49 -4.96
CA ILE A 118 11.75 -16.69 -5.99
C ILE A 118 12.81 -15.82 -6.67
N ASP A 119 12.81 -15.88 -7.99
CA ASP A 119 13.51 -14.96 -8.87
C ASP A 119 12.47 -14.04 -9.54
N PRO A 120 12.28 -12.80 -9.09
CA PRO A 120 11.26 -11.90 -9.62
C PRO A 120 11.33 -11.66 -11.13
N PRO A 121 12.50 -11.47 -11.79
CA PRO A 121 12.58 -11.36 -13.23
C PRO A 121 12.01 -12.56 -13.99
N ALA A 122 12.20 -13.78 -13.47
CA ALA A 122 11.68 -14.99 -14.09
C ALA A 122 10.14 -15.12 -14.01
N GLN A 123 9.49 -14.31 -13.19
CA GLN A 123 8.02 -14.28 -13.07
C GLN A 123 7.37 -13.31 -14.08
N ILE A 124 8.13 -12.43 -14.71
CA ILE A 124 7.60 -11.45 -15.67
C ILE A 124 7.07 -12.20 -16.90
N THR A 125 5.90 -11.79 -17.36
CA THR A 125 5.24 -12.34 -18.56
C THR A 125 4.81 -11.23 -19.51
N ASP A 126 4.49 -11.60 -20.76
CA ASP A 126 3.91 -10.67 -21.74
C ASP A 126 2.39 -10.50 -21.59
N GLN A 127 1.78 -11.14 -20.57
CA GLN A 127 0.34 -11.06 -20.36
C GLN A 127 -0.08 -9.67 -19.88
N LYS A 128 -1.16 -9.15 -20.44
CA LYS A 128 -1.85 -7.98 -19.89
C LYS A 128 -2.59 -8.40 -18.61
N ILE A 129 -2.07 -8.02 -17.46
CA ILE A 129 -2.70 -8.31 -16.17
C ILE A 129 -3.49 -7.08 -15.75
N GLU A 130 -4.81 -7.23 -15.66
CA GLU A 130 -5.68 -6.15 -15.18
C GLU A 130 -5.46 -5.89 -13.70
N MET A 131 -5.39 -4.60 -13.33
CA MET A 131 -5.24 -4.18 -11.94
C MET A 131 -6.49 -4.54 -11.14
N THR A 132 -6.27 -5.10 -9.96
CA THR A 132 -7.34 -5.42 -9.00
C THR A 132 -7.86 -4.16 -8.31
N ASP A 133 -9.04 -4.26 -7.68
CA ASP A 133 -9.57 -3.15 -6.89
C ASP A 133 -8.68 -2.79 -5.70
N TRP A 134 -7.95 -3.75 -5.15
CA TRP A 134 -6.92 -3.50 -4.12
C TRP A 134 -5.78 -2.61 -4.64
N GLU A 135 -5.26 -2.91 -5.82
CA GLU A 135 -4.19 -2.10 -6.42
C GLU A 135 -4.66 -0.69 -6.73
N LEU A 136 -5.88 -0.56 -7.25
CA LEU A 136 -6.46 0.75 -7.55
C LEU A 136 -6.75 1.55 -6.28
N GLN A 137 -7.26 0.91 -5.24
CA GLN A 137 -7.48 1.56 -3.96
C GLN A 137 -6.15 2.00 -3.33
N ASP A 138 -5.11 1.15 -3.40
CA ASP A 138 -3.78 1.51 -2.92
C ASP A 138 -3.20 2.71 -3.68
N PHE A 139 -3.31 2.70 -4.99
CA PHE A 139 -2.87 3.79 -5.84
C PHE A 139 -3.63 5.10 -5.52
N ALA A 140 -4.96 5.03 -5.34
CA ALA A 140 -5.75 6.19 -4.96
C ALA A 140 -5.37 6.75 -3.58
N VAL A 141 -5.13 5.88 -2.61
CA VAL A 141 -4.67 6.29 -1.28
C VAL A 141 -3.31 6.97 -1.36
N GLN A 142 -2.38 6.49 -2.21
CA GLN A 142 -1.09 7.16 -2.43
C GLN A 142 -1.27 8.56 -3.00
N VAL A 143 -2.11 8.74 -4.03
CA VAL A 143 -2.41 10.06 -4.62
C VAL A 143 -2.94 11.03 -3.57
N VAL A 144 -3.88 10.58 -2.74
CA VAL A 144 -4.46 11.42 -1.68
C VAL A 144 -3.42 11.79 -0.61
N ARG A 145 -2.62 10.83 -0.18
CA ARG A 145 -1.55 11.06 0.80
C ARG A 145 -0.51 12.07 0.30
N GLU A 146 -0.01 11.88 -0.92
CA GLU A 146 0.95 12.80 -1.52
C GLU A 146 0.42 14.23 -1.60
N GLN A 147 -0.88 14.38 -1.86
CA GLN A 147 -1.49 15.71 -1.87
C GLN A 147 -1.59 16.30 -0.46
N ILE A 148 -2.00 15.52 0.54
CA ILE A 148 -2.06 15.94 1.95
C ILE A 148 -0.67 16.40 2.43
N GLU A 149 0.37 15.64 2.13
CA GLU A 149 1.76 16.00 2.48
C GLU A 149 2.25 17.25 1.73
N LYS A 150 1.92 17.41 0.45
CA LYS A 150 2.22 18.63 -0.34
C LYS A 150 1.54 19.88 0.22
N GLU A 151 0.36 19.74 0.82
CA GLU A 151 -0.36 20.81 1.52
C GLU A 151 0.23 21.13 2.90
N GLY A 152 1.26 20.38 3.33
CA GLY A 152 1.98 20.61 4.59
C GLY A 152 1.37 19.93 5.80
N HIS A 153 0.45 18.99 5.60
CA HIS A 153 -0.19 18.25 6.69
C HIS A 153 0.58 16.97 7.04
N GLU A 154 0.58 16.62 8.31
CA GLU A 154 1.22 15.41 8.83
C GLU A 154 0.28 14.20 8.74
N LEU A 155 0.76 13.11 8.14
CA LEU A 155 0.03 11.85 8.11
C LEU A 155 0.12 11.13 9.46
N MET A 156 -1.03 10.67 9.98
CA MET A 156 -1.11 9.89 11.21
C MET A 156 -1.12 8.38 10.93
N SER A 157 -1.99 7.95 10.02
CA SER A 157 -2.08 6.56 9.58
C SER A 157 -2.80 6.44 8.25
N TRP A 158 -2.57 5.34 7.54
CA TRP A 158 -3.28 5.02 6.30
C TRP A 158 -3.35 3.52 6.08
N GLN A 159 -4.31 3.13 5.28
CA GLN A 159 -4.49 1.77 4.81
C GLN A 159 -5.25 1.79 3.47
N ALA A 160 -5.08 0.76 2.66
CA ALA A 160 -5.69 0.69 1.33
C ALA A 160 -6.50 -0.58 1.10
N ASN A 161 -6.97 -1.21 2.18
CA ASN A 161 -7.96 -2.28 2.07
C ASN A 161 -9.30 -1.67 1.64
N PRO A 162 -9.88 -2.04 0.47
CA PRO A 162 -11.16 -1.49 0.01
C PRO A 162 -12.33 -1.71 0.97
N GLY A 163 -12.23 -2.71 1.83
CA GLY A 163 -13.25 -3.06 2.83
C GLY A 163 -13.11 -2.35 4.17
N VAL A 164 -12.09 -1.50 4.35
CA VAL A 164 -11.80 -0.84 5.64
C VAL A 164 -11.78 0.68 5.50
N ASP A 165 -12.55 1.37 6.34
CA ASP A 165 -12.61 2.84 6.43
C ASP A 165 -12.35 3.32 7.86
N PRO A 166 -11.77 4.52 8.01
CA PRO A 166 -11.30 5.41 6.96
C PRO A 166 -9.98 4.93 6.33
N SER A 167 -9.68 5.43 5.13
CA SER A 167 -8.45 5.08 4.41
C SER A 167 -7.23 5.86 4.90
N VAL A 168 -7.40 7.10 5.33
CA VAL A 168 -6.31 8.00 5.78
C VAL A 168 -6.73 8.77 7.02
N TRP A 169 -5.79 8.92 7.96
CA TRP A 169 -5.85 9.90 9.06
C TRP A 169 -4.68 10.86 8.93
N PHE A 170 -4.93 12.16 9.15
CA PHE A 170 -3.91 13.19 9.11
C PHE A 170 -4.22 14.31 10.10
N VAL A 171 -3.24 15.17 10.37
CA VAL A 171 -3.40 16.37 11.19
C VAL A 171 -3.69 17.55 10.26
N GLY A 172 -4.94 17.98 10.24
CA GLY A 172 -5.35 19.19 9.55
C GLY A 172 -5.10 20.46 10.36
N ASN A 173 -5.51 21.62 9.84
CA ASN A 173 -5.26 22.92 10.50
C ASN A 173 -5.83 23.02 11.92
N ASP A 174 -6.94 22.35 12.16
CA ASP A 174 -7.64 22.43 13.46
C ASP A 174 -7.63 21.09 14.21
N GLY A 175 -6.72 20.19 13.92
CA GLY A 175 -6.55 18.89 14.56
C GLY A 175 -6.84 17.70 13.65
N PRO A 176 -7.02 16.49 14.22
CA PRO A 176 -7.17 15.27 13.44
C PRO A 176 -8.34 15.31 12.45
N GLU A 177 -8.09 14.82 11.25
CA GLU A 177 -9.08 14.62 10.19
C GLU A 177 -8.95 13.23 9.57
N TRP A 178 -10.03 12.71 9.01
CA TRP A 178 -10.04 11.42 8.36
C TRP A 178 -10.65 11.49 6.95
N VAL A 179 -10.24 10.53 6.11
CA VAL A 179 -10.64 10.49 4.70
C VAL A 179 -11.13 9.09 4.33
N ILE A 180 -12.30 9.03 3.69
CA ILE A 180 -12.73 7.87 2.91
C ILE A 180 -12.24 8.10 1.48
N VAL A 181 -11.38 7.21 0.98
CA VAL A 181 -10.89 7.26 -0.40
C VAL A 181 -11.64 6.22 -1.23
N ARG A 182 -12.07 6.61 -2.43
CA ARG A 182 -12.66 5.69 -3.41
C ARG A 182 -12.12 5.97 -4.81
N THR A 183 -12.02 4.92 -5.61
CA THR A 183 -11.60 5.00 -7.01
C THR A 183 -12.79 4.97 -7.94
N ALA A 184 -12.70 5.74 -9.04
CA ALA A 184 -13.53 5.56 -10.23
C ALA A 184 -12.65 5.11 -11.39
N ARG A 185 -13.10 4.11 -12.14
CA ARG A 185 -12.45 3.67 -13.39
C ARG A 185 -13.06 4.44 -14.55
N TYR A 186 -12.24 4.96 -15.47
CA TYR A 186 -12.75 5.53 -16.70
C TYR A 186 -13.75 4.56 -17.38
N PRO A 187 -14.91 5.01 -17.91
CA PRO A 187 -15.29 6.41 -18.15
C PRO A 187 -15.94 7.15 -16.98
N GLN A 188 -16.10 6.54 -15.82
CA GLN A 188 -16.62 7.23 -14.65
C GLN A 188 -15.62 8.29 -14.19
N LYS A 189 -16.12 9.52 -13.95
CA LYS A 189 -15.30 10.66 -13.54
C LYS A 189 -15.15 10.74 -12.02
N ASP A 190 -16.17 10.31 -11.30
CA ASP A 190 -16.23 10.40 -9.85
C ASP A 190 -16.67 9.07 -9.24
N ALA A 191 -16.07 8.75 -8.10
CA ALA A 191 -16.50 7.66 -7.27
C ALA A 191 -17.68 8.10 -6.37
N GLU A 192 -18.52 7.15 -6.00
CA GLU A 192 -19.62 7.39 -5.08
C GLU A 192 -19.17 7.30 -3.62
N LEU A 193 -19.76 8.16 -2.78
CA LEU A 193 -19.60 8.06 -1.34
C LEU A 193 -20.23 6.73 -0.87
N PRO A 194 -19.53 5.87 -0.12
CA PRO A 194 -20.05 4.56 0.26
C PRO A 194 -21.27 4.69 1.18
N GLY A 195 -22.26 3.79 0.99
CA GLY A 195 -23.52 3.84 1.73
C GLY A 195 -23.37 3.75 3.26
N ASN A 196 -22.29 3.15 3.76
CA ASN A 196 -21.98 3.04 5.19
C ASN A 196 -21.22 4.25 5.77
N TRP A 197 -21.05 5.34 5.03
CA TRP A 197 -20.26 6.50 5.46
C TRP A 197 -20.70 7.07 6.83
N ARG A 198 -22.01 7.00 7.17
CA ARG A 198 -22.53 7.47 8.47
C ARG A 198 -22.00 6.64 9.63
N THR A 199 -21.94 5.33 9.47
CA THR A 199 -21.35 4.40 10.47
C THR A 199 -19.86 4.66 10.65
N VAL A 200 -19.14 4.93 9.54
CA VAL A 200 -17.73 5.32 9.59
C VAL A 200 -17.56 6.64 10.35
N ALA A 201 -18.37 7.66 10.02
CA ALA A 201 -18.32 8.96 10.68
C ALA A 201 -18.63 8.86 12.19
N GLU A 202 -19.59 8.04 12.59
CA GLU A 202 -19.91 7.77 13.99
C GLU A 202 -18.74 7.12 14.71
N SER A 203 -18.13 6.09 14.13
CA SER A 203 -16.97 5.42 14.69
C SER A 203 -15.78 6.37 14.85
N CYS A 204 -15.51 7.20 13.85
CA CYS A 204 -14.41 8.18 13.87
C CYS A 204 -14.66 9.34 14.81
N SER A 205 -15.93 9.65 15.16
CA SER A 205 -16.33 10.83 15.95
C SER A 205 -15.69 10.87 17.34
N ARG A 206 -15.23 9.74 17.87
CA ARG A 206 -14.49 9.65 19.13
C ARG A 206 -13.15 10.39 19.08
N MET A 207 -12.50 10.42 17.93
CA MET A 207 -11.25 11.11 17.70
C MET A 207 -11.45 12.42 16.96
N SER A 208 -12.26 12.42 15.90
CA SER A 208 -12.57 13.62 15.12
C SER A 208 -13.92 13.51 14.40
N LYS A 209 -14.68 14.62 14.40
CA LYS A 209 -15.90 14.79 13.59
C LYS A 209 -15.62 15.30 12.19
N ARG A 210 -14.35 15.58 11.86
CA ARG A 210 -13.93 16.14 10.56
C ARG A 210 -13.62 15.02 9.58
N GLY A 211 -14.65 14.63 8.86
CA GLY A 211 -14.53 13.60 7.83
C GLY A 211 -14.55 14.19 6.44
N ASN A 212 -13.69 13.66 5.59
CA ASN A 212 -13.56 14.04 4.19
C ASN A 212 -13.77 12.81 3.30
N PHE A 213 -14.20 13.09 2.08
CA PHE A 213 -14.28 12.12 0.99
C PHE A 213 -13.30 12.52 -0.11
N ALA A 214 -12.61 11.53 -0.68
CA ALA A 214 -11.70 11.70 -1.79
C ALA A 214 -12.09 10.76 -2.92
N SER A 215 -12.52 11.32 -4.05
CA SER A 215 -12.76 10.59 -5.29
C SER A 215 -11.51 10.70 -6.17
N VAL A 216 -10.93 9.55 -6.54
CA VAL A 216 -9.78 9.48 -7.45
C VAL A 216 -10.20 8.71 -8.70
N SER A 217 -10.34 9.41 -9.82
CA SER A 217 -10.61 8.79 -11.12
C SER A 217 -9.30 8.37 -11.76
N VAL A 218 -9.26 7.14 -12.30
CA VAL A 218 -8.06 6.53 -12.89
C VAL A 218 -8.36 6.12 -14.32
N ALA A 219 -7.45 6.46 -15.24
CA ALA A 219 -7.50 6.05 -16.64
C ALA A 219 -6.11 5.65 -17.13
N CYS A 220 -6.06 4.86 -18.20
CA CYS A 220 -4.85 4.60 -18.98
C CYS A 220 -5.05 5.12 -20.38
N MET A 221 -4.27 6.12 -20.79
CA MET A 221 -4.40 6.75 -22.11
C MET A 221 -4.21 5.76 -23.28
N GLN A 222 -3.38 4.75 -23.06
CA GLN A 222 -3.08 3.74 -24.10
C GLN A 222 -4.24 2.78 -24.36
N THR A 223 -5.16 2.62 -23.43
CA THR A 223 -6.26 1.65 -23.51
C THR A 223 -7.64 2.29 -23.64
N ILE A 224 -7.73 3.63 -23.66
CA ILE A 224 -9.02 4.33 -23.77
C ILE A 224 -9.78 3.90 -25.03
N SER A 225 -9.10 3.76 -26.16
CA SER A 225 -9.70 3.30 -27.44
C SER A 225 -10.09 1.81 -27.41
N GLU A 226 -9.53 1.02 -26.48
CA GLU A 226 -9.78 -0.41 -26.33
C GLU A 226 -10.77 -0.73 -25.17
N GLY A 227 -11.54 0.26 -24.71
CA GLY A 227 -12.50 0.08 -23.62
C GLY A 227 -12.00 0.51 -22.23
N GLY A 228 -10.78 1.10 -22.14
CA GLY A 228 -10.29 1.73 -20.90
C GLY A 228 -9.77 0.79 -19.82
N GLY A 229 -9.36 -0.43 -20.17
CA GLY A 229 -8.79 -1.38 -19.21
C GLY A 229 -7.53 -0.82 -18.49
N LEU A 230 -7.41 -1.07 -17.20
CA LEU A 230 -6.27 -0.64 -16.37
C LEU A 230 -5.34 -1.84 -16.16
N TYR A 231 -4.16 -1.81 -16.78
CA TYR A 231 -3.21 -2.93 -16.76
C TYR A 231 -1.92 -2.55 -16.01
N ARG A 232 -1.33 -3.54 -15.35
CA ARG A 232 -0.05 -3.40 -14.67
C ARG A 232 1.05 -3.04 -15.66
N GLY A 233 1.92 -2.09 -15.27
CA GLY A 233 3.02 -1.63 -16.12
C GLY A 233 2.64 -0.54 -17.11
N TYR A 234 1.36 -0.25 -17.30
CA TYR A 234 0.90 0.83 -18.16
C TYR A 234 0.87 2.16 -17.40
N PRO A 235 1.19 3.29 -18.04
CA PRO A 235 1.10 4.60 -17.41
C PRO A 235 -0.35 4.95 -17.11
N LEU A 236 -0.60 5.31 -15.84
CA LEU A 236 -1.90 5.75 -15.38
C LEU A 236 -1.95 7.28 -15.32
N VAL A 237 -3.10 7.83 -15.61
CA VAL A 237 -3.45 9.23 -15.35
C VAL A 237 -4.58 9.29 -14.34
N THR A 238 -4.50 10.27 -13.45
CA THR A 238 -5.49 10.46 -12.39
C THR A 238 -6.16 11.81 -12.50
N ASN A 239 -7.43 11.86 -12.10
CA ASN A 239 -8.10 13.10 -11.79
C ASN A 239 -8.55 13.04 -10.32
N TYR A 240 -8.06 14.00 -9.52
CA TYR A 240 -8.37 14.16 -8.12
C TYR A 240 -8.64 15.64 -7.82
N ALA A 241 -9.86 15.95 -7.38
CA ALA A 241 -10.33 17.31 -7.17
C ALA A 241 -10.11 17.83 -5.74
N GLY A 242 -9.37 17.09 -4.92
CA GLY A 242 -9.12 17.44 -3.52
C GLY A 242 -10.13 16.81 -2.54
N LEU A 243 -9.94 17.12 -1.27
CA LEU A 243 -10.78 16.62 -0.17
C LEU A 243 -12.14 17.34 -0.16
N GLN A 244 -13.21 16.56 -0.06
CA GLN A 244 -14.58 17.06 0.03
C GLN A 244 -15.15 16.76 1.43
N PRO A 245 -15.50 17.78 2.24
CA PRO A 245 -16.08 17.54 3.56
C PRO A 245 -17.40 16.77 3.47
N ILE A 246 -17.47 15.61 4.14
CA ILE A 246 -18.62 14.68 4.06
C ILE A 246 -19.92 15.36 4.51
N HIS A 247 -19.87 16.25 5.50
CA HIS A 247 -21.06 16.96 6.00
C HIS A 247 -21.72 17.86 4.94
N LYS A 248 -21.00 18.26 3.90
CA LYS A 248 -21.55 19.03 2.77
C LYS A 248 -22.21 18.12 1.74
N MET A 249 -21.73 16.89 1.58
CA MET A 249 -22.26 15.92 0.62
C MET A 249 -23.59 15.30 1.07
N GLY A 250 -23.76 15.03 2.37
CA GLY A 250 -24.99 14.45 2.92
C GLY A 250 -26.22 15.39 2.97
N ARG A 251 -26.08 16.64 2.52
CA ARG A 251 -27.21 17.60 2.40
C ARG A 251 -27.76 17.72 0.97
N ALA A 252 -27.14 17.07 0.01
CA ALA A 252 -27.50 17.14 -1.41
C ALA A 252 -28.26 15.89 -1.92
N ALA A 253 -28.62 14.97 -1.02
CA ALA A 253 -29.39 13.75 -1.33
C ALA A 253 -30.79 13.80 -0.73
#